data_0cd10d2ac101dac9b7e14c5500b460ed
#
_entry.id   0cd10d2ac101dac9b7e14c5500b460ed
#
_cell.length_a   1.000
_cell.length_b   1.000
_cell.length_c   1.000
_cell.angle_alpha   90.00
_cell.angle_beta   90.00
_cell.angle_gamma   90.00
#
_symmetry.space_group_name_H-M   'P 1'
#
loop_
_entity.id
_entity.type
_entity.pdbx_description
1 polymer ?
#
loop_
_entity_poly.entity_id
_entity_poly.type
_entity_poly.pdbx_seq_one_letter_code
_entity_poly.pdbx_strand_id
1 'polypeptide(L)'
;HPFTQMKTAGPALPIVKGNGTLLIDDKGNAYIDAISSWWVNLHGHSQPYIAEKVYEQMQKLEHVVFAGFTHSPAVELCEKLSKHLPSNQAKFFFSGDGSSAVEIALKMSVQYWKNKGENKTRFVALDGAYHGETFGAMSAGARSIFSAPFSDLLFESTLIPFPKDEQAAIKSLKTEIAKGDVAAFIFEPLVQGAAGMRMYKPETL
;
A
#
# COMPACT_ATOMS: atom_id res chain seq x y z
N HIS A 1 -5.22 -19.91 0.19
CA HIS A 1 -5.21 -18.45 0.13
C HIS A 1 -4.62 -17.88 1.42
N PRO A 2 -3.67 -16.92 1.39
CA PRO A 2 -2.94 -16.46 2.59
C PRO A 2 -3.83 -15.80 3.64
N PHE A 3 -4.97 -15.25 3.25
CA PHE A 3 -5.93 -14.61 4.15
C PHE A 3 -7.05 -15.54 4.63
N THR A 4 -7.01 -16.81 4.25
CA THR A 4 -8.03 -17.80 4.60
C THR A 4 -7.42 -18.89 5.45
N GLN A 5 -8.01 -19.13 6.62
CA GLN A 5 -7.61 -20.25 7.46
C GLN A 5 -8.13 -21.56 6.83
N MET A 6 -7.39 -22.10 5.88
CA MET A 6 -7.79 -23.22 5.04
C MET A 6 -8.24 -24.46 5.83
N LYS A 7 -7.75 -24.63 7.06
CA LYS A 7 -8.12 -25.76 7.91
C LYS A 7 -9.48 -25.56 8.61
N THR A 8 -9.86 -24.33 8.90
CA THR A 8 -11.03 -24.01 9.77
C THR A 8 -12.13 -23.24 9.05
N ALA A 9 -11.82 -22.59 7.93
CA ALA A 9 -12.82 -21.89 7.13
C ALA A 9 -13.73 -22.89 6.39
N GLY A 10 -15.01 -22.54 6.28
CA GLY A 10 -15.95 -23.24 5.41
C GLY A 10 -15.58 -23.11 3.92
N PRO A 11 -16.30 -23.80 3.03
CA PRO A 11 -16.10 -23.65 1.59
C PRO A 11 -16.22 -22.20 1.14
N ALA A 12 -15.30 -21.78 0.26
CA ALA A 12 -15.36 -20.45 -0.33
C ALA A 12 -16.62 -20.31 -1.22
N LEU A 13 -17.20 -19.10 -1.22
CA LEU A 13 -18.33 -18.79 -2.09
C LEU A 13 -17.85 -18.70 -3.55
N PRO A 14 -18.39 -19.53 -4.48
CA PRO A 14 -17.92 -19.57 -5.87
C PRO A 14 -18.52 -18.42 -6.69
N ILE A 15 -17.85 -17.28 -6.73
CA ILE A 15 -18.28 -16.13 -7.54
C ILE A 15 -17.91 -16.37 -9.00
N VAL A 16 -18.88 -16.28 -9.90
CA VAL A 16 -18.73 -16.54 -11.35
C VAL A 16 -18.92 -15.27 -12.20
N LYS A 17 -19.51 -14.20 -11.64
CA LYS A 17 -19.76 -12.95 -12.37
C LYS A 17 -19.78 -11.76 -11.42
N GLY A 18 -19.31 -10.60 -11.91
CA GLY A 18 -19.49 -9.30 -11.27
C GLY A 18 -20.22 -8.34 -12.21
N ASN A 19 -21.00 -7.41 -11.66
CA ASN A 19 -21.64 -6.32 -12.40
C ASN A 19 -21.86 -5.13 -11.49
N GLY A 20 -21.18 -4.03 -11.74
CA GLY A 20 -21.24 -2.87 -10.87
C GLY A 20 -20.83 -3.22 -9.44
N THR A 21 -21.73 -3.07 -8.49
CA THR A 21 -21.49 -3.41 -7.08
C THR A 21 -21.86 -4.84 -6.70
N LEU A 22 -22.33 -5.63 -7.64
CA LEU A 22 -22.85 -6.99 -7.38
C LEU A 22 -21.84 -8.05 -7.77
N LEU A 23 -21.68 -9.04 -6.90
CA LEU A 23 -21.06 -10.34 -7.16
C LEU A 23 -22.14 -11.40 -7.28
N ILE A 24 -22.01 -12.33 -8.20
CA ILE A 24 -23.01 -13.38 -8.48
C ILE A 24 -22.32 -14.72 -8.36
N ASP A 25 -22.90 -15.62 -7.54
CA ASP A 25 -22.40 -16.97 -7.37
C ASP A 25 -22.87 -17.94 -8.50
N ASP A 26 -22.39 -19.17 -8.44
CA ASP A 26 -22.71 -20.24 -9.39
C ASP A 26 -24.19 -20.69 -9.35
N LYS A 27 -24.94 -20.29 -8.32
CA LYS A 27 -26.37 -20.53 -8.16
C LYS A 27 -27.23 -19.34 -8.57
N GLY A 28 -26.62 -18.24 -9.00
CA GLY A 28 -27.31 -17.03 -9.40
C GLY A 28 -27.70 -16.08 -8.25
N ASN A 29 -27.24 -16.34 -7.03
CA ASN A 29 -27.46 -15.42 -5.92
C ASN A 29 -26.56 -14.18 -6.08
N ALA A 30 -27.12 -13.01 -5.78
CA ALA A 30 -26.42 -11.73 -5.87
C ALA A 30 -26.02 -11.22 -4.48
N TYR A 31 -24.79 -10.74 -4.36
CA TYR A 31 -24.21 -10.18 -3.15
C TYR A 31 -23.68 -8.79 -3.42
N ILE A 32 -23.89 -7.85 -2.50
CA ILE A 32 -23.31 -6.51 -2.58
C ILE A 32 -21.86 -6.57 -2.12
N ASP A 33 -20.93 -6.20 -3.00
CA ASP A 33 -19.51 -6.00 -2.64
C ASP A 33 -19.30 -4.60 -2.06
N ALA A 34 -19.65 -4.45 -0.79
CA ALA A 34 -19.61 -3.17 -0.09
C ALA A 34 -18.19 -2.65 0.19
N ILE A 35 -17.16 -3.46 -0.04
CA ILE A 35 -15.76 -3.11 0.16
C ILE A 35 -14.96 -3.04 -1.15
N SER A 36 -15.64 -3.10 -2.30
CA SER A 36 -15.02 -3.07 -3.63
C SER A 36 -13.86 -4.07 -3.76
N SER A 37 -14.05 -5.30 -3.25
CA SER A 37 -13.03 -6.37 -3.18
C SER A 37 -11.69 -5.87 -2.62
N TRP A 38 -11.74 -5.27 -1.42
CA TRP A 38 -10.63 -4.60 -0.76
C TRP A 38 -10.08 -3.40 -1.54
N TRP A 39 -11.02 -2.51 -1.93
CA TRP A 39 -10.75 -1.22 -2.55
C TRP A 39 -10.11 -1.28 -3.94
N VAL A 40 -10.12 -2.43 -4.59
CA VAL A 40 -9.55 -2.60 -5.94
C VAL A 40 -10.51 -2.14 -7.02
N ASN A 41 -11.82 -2.48 -6.90
CA ASN A 41 -12.82 -2.25 -7.94
C ASN A 41 -13.55 -0.92 -7.75
N LEU A 42 -12.84 0.21 -7.75
CA LEU A 42 -13.40 1.55 -7.50
C LEU A 42 -14.47 1.97 -8.53
N HIS A 43 -14.44 1.42 -9.74
CA HIS A 43 -15.37 1.72 -10.82
C HIS A 43 -16.44 0.64 -11.01
N GLY A 44 -16.53 -0.29 -10.06
CA GLY A 44 -17.40 -1.45 -10.14
C GLY A 44 -16.82 -2.63 -10.95
N HIS A 45 -17.39 -3.78 -10.73
CA HIS A 45 -17.01 -5.01 -11.43
C HIS A 45 -17.41 -4.96 -12.91
N SER A 46 -16.60 -5.55 -13.76
CA SER A 46 -16.84 -5.70 -15.20
C SER A 46 -17.13 -4.38 -15.92
N GLN A 47 -16.41 -3.32 -15.54
CA GLN A 47 -16.60 -1.98 -16.10
C GLN A 47 -16.23 -2.00 -17.61
N PRO A 48 -17.21 -1.71 -18.53
CA PRO A 48 -17.02 -1.96 -19.96
C PRO A 48 -15.91 -1.11 -20.59
N TYR A 49 -15.82 0.17 -20.21
CA TYR A 49 -14.79 1.06 -20.74
C TYR A 49 -13.37 0.59 -20.38
N ILE A 50 -13.17 0.14 -19.14
CA ILE A 50 -11.86 -0.37 -18.70
C ILE A 50 -11.53 -1.65 -19.47
N ALA A 51 -12.48 -2.59 -19.61
CA ALA A 51 -12.31 -3.83 -20.35
C ALA A 51 -11.93 -3.57 -21.81
N GLU A 52 -12.62 -2.64 -22.48
CA GLU A 52 -12.33 -2.22 -23.85
C GLU A 52 -10.92 -1.63 -23.97
N LYS A 53 -10.53 -0.70 -23.09
CA LYS A 53 -9.20 -0.07 -23.15
C LYS A 53 -8.05 -1.03 -22.85
N VAL A 54 -8.27 -1.98 -21.95
CA VAL A 54 -7.30 -3.08 -21.72
C VAL A 54 -7.17 -3.95 -22.98
N TYR A 55 -8.28 -4.34 -23.59
CA TYR A 55 -8.28 -5.12 -24.82
C TYR A 55 -7.55 -4.40 -25.94
N GLU A 56 -7.86 -3.12 -26.21
CA GLU A 56 -7.19 -2.30 -27.23
C GLU A 56 -5.68 -2.21 -27.00
N GLN A 57 -5.25 -2.03 -25.75
CA GLN A 57 -3.84 -1.92 -25.41
C GLN A 57 -3.11 -3.26 -25.58
N MET A 58 -3.72 -4.37 -25.19
CA MET A 58 -3.14 -5.72 -25.37
C MET A 58 -2.95 -6.10 -26.83
N GLN A 59 -3.77 -5.54 -27.74
CA GLN A 59 -3.56 -5.72 -29.20
C GLN A 59 -2.35 -4.93 -29.74
N LYS A 60 -1.84 -3.95 -28.98
CA LYS A 60 -0.70 -3.14 -29.40
C LYS A 60 0.59 -3.56 -28.69
N LEU A 61 0.53 -3.64 -27.37
CA LEU A 61 1.68 -3.98 -26.52
C LEU A 61 1.18 -4.28 -25.11
N GLU A 62 1.34 -5.50 -24.67
CA GLU A 62 0.97 -5.96 -23.32
C GLU A 62 2.04 -5.59 -22.27
N HIS A 63 3.31 -5.69 -22.64
CA HIS A 63 4.43 -5.43 -21.75
C HIS A 63 5.70 -5.07 -22.51
N VAL A 64 6.51 -4.18 -21.93
CA VAL A 64 7.91 -3.98 -22.26
C VAL A 64 8.70 -3.64 -20.99
N VAL A 65 9.90 -4.19 -20.85
CA VAL A 65 10.79 -3.91 -19.73
C VAL A 65 11.22 -2.44 -19.72
N PHE A 66 11.21 -1.77 -18.55
CA PHE A 66 11.66 -0.38 -18.43
C PHE A 66 13.19 -0.18 -18.39
N ALA A 67 13.97 -1.23 -18.66
CA ALA A 67 15.43 -1.13 -18.80
C ALA A 67 15.82 -0.59 -20.16
N GLY A 68 15.75 0.72 -20.34
CA GLY A 68 16.05 1.40 -21.59
C GLY A 68 14.87 1.53 -22.58
N PHE A 69 13.69 1.04 -22.19
CA PHE A 69 12.45 1.16 -22.96
C PHE A 69 11.39 1.93 -22.21
N THR A 70 10.40 2.46 -22.92
CA THR A 70 9.20 3.08 -22.37
C THR A 70 8.02 2.85 -23.30
N HIS A 71 6.80 3.15 -22.85
CA HIS A 71 5.58 3.09 -23.64
C HIS A 71 4.57 4.17 -23.22
N SER A 72 3.71 4.57 -24.16
CA SER A 72 2.78 5.69 -23.99
C SER A 72 1.90 5.59 -22.74
N PRO A 73 1.25 4.46 -22.41
CA PRO A 73 0.43 4.38 -21.19
C PRO A 73 1.16 4.74 -19.91
N ALA A 74 2.42 4.34 -19.75
CA ALA A 74 3.20 4.69 -18.56
C ALA A 74 3.56 6.19 -18.54
N VAL A 75 3.95 6.76 -19.67
CA VAL A 75 4.25 8.20 -19.79
C VAL A 75 3.01 9.03 -19.46
N GLU A 76 1.87 8.74 -20.11
CA GLU A 76 0.61 9.42 -19.89
C GLU A 76 0.14 9.33 -18.43
N LEU A 77 0.30 8.16 -17.78
CA LEU A 77 -0.02 8.00 -16.37
C LEU A 77 0.85 8.93 -15.51
N CYS A 78 2.18 8.94 -15.73
CA CYS A 78 3.09 9.81 -15.00
C CYS A 78 2.74 11.30 -15.19
N GLU A 79 2.43 11.72 -16.43
CA GLU A 79 2.03 13.09 -16.74
C GLU A 79 0.71 13.49 -16.05
N LYS A 80 -0.25 12.57 -15.98
CA LYS A 80 -1.51 12.81 -15.26
C LYS A 80 -1.29 12.89 -13.76
N LEU A 81 -0.54 11.97 -13.18
CA LEU A 81 -0.24 11.94 -11.75
C LEU A 81 0.56 13.18 -11.30
N SER A 82 1.54 13.63 -12.09
CA SER A 82 2.36 14.80 -11.74
C SER A 82 1.55 16.09 -11.57
N LYS A 83 0.36 16.19 -12.17
CA LYS A 83 -0.55 17.34 -11.99
C LYS A 83 -1.21 17.39 -10.62
N HIS A 84 -1.22 16.28 -9.90
CA HIS A 84 -1.87 16.11 -8.58
C HIS A 84 -0.86 15.94 -7.45
N LEU A 85 0.41 15.79 -7.75
CA LEU A 85 1.47 15.58 -6.77
C LEU A 85 2.24 16.89 -6.50
N PRO A 86 2.87 17.02 -5.33
CA PRO A 86 3.78 18.12 -5.07
C PRO A 86 4.91 18.20 -6.11
N SER A 87 5.36 19.41 -6.45
CA SER A 87 6.34 19.64 -7.53
C SER A 87 7.70 18.94 -7.34
N ASN A 88 8.04 18.58 -6.10
CA ASN A 88 9.24 17.79 -5.78
C ASN A 88 9.09 16.28 -6.04
N GLN A 89 7.87 15.80 -6.38
CA GLN A 89 7.57 14.41 -6.72
C GLN A 89 7.64 14.23 -8.25
N ALA A 90 8.83 14.35 -8.83
CA ALA A 90 9.05 14.37 -10.29
C ALA A 90 9.49 13.03 -10.88
N LYS A 91 9.60 11.97 -10.08
CA LYS A 91 10.04 10.65 -10.52
C LYS A 91 9.03 9.58 -10.07
N PHE A 92 8.81 8.60 -10.93
CA PHE A 92 7.88 7.50 -10.71
C PHE A 92 8.62 6.17 -10.77
N PHE A 93 8.33 5.30 -9.84
CA PHE A 93 8.82 3.94 -9.82
C PHE A 93 7.62 2.99 -9.76
N PHE A 94 7.48 2.13 -10.76
CA PHE A 94 6.39 1.16 -10.83
C PHE A 94 6.76 -0.13 -10.11
N SER A 95 5.80 -0.72 -9.41
CA SER A 95 5.91 -2.03 -8.77
C SER A 95 4.62 -2.83 -9.00
N GLY A 96 4.65 -4.13 -8.71
CA GLY A 96 3.52 -5.02 -8.96
C GLY A 96 2.36 -4.88 -7.96
N ASP A 97 2.66 -4.41 -6.74
CA ASP A 97 1.69 -4.30 -5.64
C ASP A 97 2.15 -3.29 -4.57
N GLY A 98 1.28 -3.03 -3.59
CA GLY A 98 1.55 -2.07 -2.52
C GLY A 98 2.68 -2.49 -1.60
N SER A 99 2.78 -3.76 -1.20
CA SER A 99 3.87 -4.26 -0.35
C SER A 99 5.22 -4.11 -1.03
N SER A 100 5.31 -4.44 -2.33
CA SER A 100 6.51 -4.25 -3.14
C SER A 100 6.89 -2.78 -3.27
N ALA A 101 5.91 -1.89 -3.41
CA ALA A 101 6.15 -0.44 -3.42
C ALA A 101 6.74 0.04 -2.08
N VAL A 102 6.23 -0.45 -0.96
CA VAL A 102 6.77 -0.17 0.38
C VAL A 102 8.20 -0.67 0.51
N GLU A 103 8.50 -1.92 0.12
CA GLU A 103 9.88 -2.46 0.12
C GLU A 103 10.86 -1.56 -0.63
N ILE A 104 10.46 -1.10 -1.81
CA ILE A 104 11.26 -0.22 -2.64
C ILE A 104 11.47 1.13 -1.95
N ALA A 105 10.42 1.72 -1.36
CA ALA A 105 10.49 2.98 -0.64
C ALA A 105 11.42 2.91 0.57
N LEU A 106 11.37 1.82 1.36
CA LEU A 106 12.27 1.58 2.48
C LEU A 106 13.73 1.49 2.01
N LYS A 107 13.99 0.73 0.93
CA LYS A 107 15.33 0.62 0.34
C LYS A 107 15.85 1.94 -0.19
N MET A 108 15.00 2.71 -0.90
CA MET A 108 15.36 4.04 -1.41
C MET A 108 15.69 5.01 -0.28
N SER A 109 14.96 4.97 0.83
CA SER A 109 15.21 5.81 2.01
C SER A 109 16.58 5.54 2.61
N VAL A 110 16.95 4.28 2.81
CA VAL A 110 18.29 3.90 3.31
C VAL A 110 19.38 4.29 2.31
N GLN A 111 19.16 4.03 1.01
CA GLN A 111 20.13 4.37 -0.04
C GLN A 111 20.36 5.88 -0.15
N TYR A 112 19.30 6.68 -0.01
CA TYR A 112 19.39 8.15 0.00
C TYR A 112 20.36 8.65 1.09
N TRP A 113 20.22 8.15 2.33
CA TRP A 113 21.10 8.56 3.41
C TRP A 113 22.54 8.06 3.24
N LYS A 114 22.71 6.84 2.76
CA LYS A 114 24.05 6.31 2.43
C LYS A 114 24.75 7.15 1.35
N ASN A 115 24.02 7.57 0.31
CA ASN A 115 24.56 8.45 -0.72
C ASN A 115 24.97 9.83 -0.20
N LYS A 116 24.38 10.26 0.93
CA LYS A 116 24.78 11.49 1.67
C LYS A 116 25.89 11.28 2.68
N GLY A 117 26.42 10.07 2.82
CA GLY A 117 27.43 9.74 3.82
C GLY A 117 26.88 9.60 5.24
N GLU A 118 25.55 9.50 5.39
CA GLU A 118 24.88 9.35 6.68
C GLU A 118 24.39 7.91 6.89
N ASN A 119 24.56 7.38 8.11
CA ASN A 119 24.11 6.04 8.46
C ASN A 119 22.74 6.10 9.16
N LYS A 120 21.68 6.32 8.38
CA LYS A 120 20.29 6.29 8.87
C LYS A 120 19.60 5.06 8.32
N THR A 121 19.16 4.19 9.20
CA THR A 121 18.56 2.89 8.83
C THR A 121 17.30 2.57 9.61
N ARG A 122 16.97 3.36 10.64
CA ARG A 122 15.80 3.12 11.48
C ARG A 122 14.55 3.72 10.85
N PHE A 123 13.44 2.98 10.93
CA PHE A 123 12.12 3.42 10.47
C PHE A 123 11.23 3.76 11.65
N VAL A 124 10.38 4.77 11.46
CA VAL A 124 9.33 5.17 12.39
C VAL A 124 7.99 4.97 11.71
N ALA A 125 7.00 4.45 12.43
CA ALA A 125 5.63 4.29 11.95
C ALA A 125 4.61 4.65 13.04
N LEU A 126 3.35 4.78 12.67
CA LEU A 126 2.26 4.96 13.64
C LEU A 126 1.90 3.64 14.32
N ASP A 127 1.52 3.69 15.59
CA ASP A 127 0.92 2.55 16.27
C ASP A 127 -0.33 2.05 15.53
N GLY A 128 -0.40 0.74 15.32
CA GLY A 128 -1.44 0.09 14.55
C GLY A 128 -1.26 0.18 13.02
N ALA A 129 -0.15 0.73 12.51
CA ALA A 129 0.09 0.84 11.08
C ALA A 129 0.21 -0.54 10.39
N TYR A 130 -0.35 -0.62 9.18
CA TYR A 130 -0.21 -1.76 8.28
C TYR A 130 0.32 -1.29 6.93
N HIS A 131 1.40 -1.88 6.47
CA HIS A 131 2.07 -1.45 5.23
C HIS A 131 2.23 -2.57 4.20
N GLY A 132 1.79 -3.79 4.51
CA GLY A 132 1.81 -4.93 3.60
C GLY A 132 2.33 -6.21 4.24
N GLU A 133 2.41 -7.27 3.44
CA GLU A 133 2.70 -8.64 3.88
C GLU A 133 4.10 -9.13 3.51
N THR A 134 4.91 -8.35 2.81
CA THR A 134 6.34 -8.68 2.62
C THR A 134 7.11 -8.40 3.91
N PHE A 135 8.26 -9.04 4.11
CA PHE A 135 9.00 -8.93 5.38
C PHE A 135 9.37 -7.50 5.75
N GLY A 136 9.79 -6.67 4.79
CA GLY A 136 10.11 -5.27 5.07
C GLY A 136 8.87 -4.43 5.34
N ALA A 137 7.80 -4.59 4.54
CA ALA A 137 6.54 -3.89 4.78
C ALA A 137 5.91 -4.29 6.13
N MET A 138 5.93 -5.59 6.47
CA MET A 138 5.48 -6.13 7.75
C MET A 138 6.35 -5.62 8.91
N SER A 139 7.66 -5.51 8.70
CA SER A 139 8.61 -4.97 9.69
C SER A 139 8.37 -3.49 9.98
N ALA A 140 8.04 -2.71 8.95
CA ALA A 140 7.75 -1.28 9.08
C ALA A 140 6.41 -1.00 9.78
N GLY A 141 5.48 -1.97 9.81
CA GLY A 141 4.18 -1.85 10.45
C GLY A 141 4.15 -2.27 11.93
N ALA A 142 2.97 -2.16 12.53
CA ALA A 142 2.72 -2.67 13.87
C ALA A 142 2.65 -4.21 13.87
N ARG A 143 3.13 -4.83 14.94
CA ARG A 143 3.01 -6.28 15.11
C ARG A 143 1.55 -6.67 15.36
N SER A 144 1.14 -7.78 14.79
CA SER A 144 -0.21 -8.30 14.86
C SER A 144 -0.21 -9.83 14.96
N ILE A 145 -1.38 -10.42 15.12
CA ILE A 145 -1.53 -11.89 15.08
C ILE A 145 -1.08 -12.49 13.74
N PHE A 146 -1.10 -11.71 12.66
CA PHE A 146 -0.65 -12.14 11.33
C PHE A 146 0.87 -12.09 11.19
N SER A 147 1.54 -11.15 11.87
CA SER A 147 3.00 -11.02 11.84
C SER A 147 3.70 -11.87 12.93
N ALA A 148 2.98 -12.29 13.96
CA ALA A 148 3.55 -13.03 15.09
C ALA A 148 4.38 -14.28 14.71
N PRO A 149 3.94 -15.13 13.76
CA PRO A 149 4.73 -16.30 13.34
C PRO A 149 6.07 -15.96 12.69
N PHE A 150 6.26 -14.72 12.22
CA PHE A 150 7.44 -14.26 11.49
C PHE A 150 8.33 -13.31 12.30
N SER A 151 8.03 -13.11 13.58
CA SER A 151 8.66 -12.08 14.43
C SER A 151 10.19 -12.12 14.40
N ASP A 152 10.77 -13.32 14.38
CA ASP A 152 12.24 -13.51 14.37
C ASP A 152 12.92 -13.10 13.05
N LEU A 153 12.13 -12.88 12.00
CA LEU A 153 12.61 -12.48 10.67
C LEU A 153 12.37 -10.99 10.39
N LEU A 154 11.70 -10.28 11.29
CA LEU A 154 11.33 -8.89 11.10
C LEU A 154 12.34 -7.96 11.79
N PHE A 155 12.77 -6.93 11.07
CA PHE A 155 13.52 -5.86 11.72
C PHE A 155 12.62 -4.99 12.59
N GLU A 156 13.20 -4.31 13.58
CA GLU A 156 12.47 -3.43 14.48
C GLU A 156 12.21 -2.06 13.85
N SER A 157 10.98 -1.59 13.98
CA SER A 157 10.58 -0.21 13.69
C SER A 157 10.08 0.46 14.95
N THR A 158 10.30 1.76 15.07
CA THR A 158 9.81 2.54 16.21
C THR A 158 8.37 2.96 15.96
N LEU A 159 7.45 2.52 16.81
CA LEU A 159 6.07 2.95 16.74
C LEU A 159 5.85 4.19 17.61
N ILE A 160 5.24 5.23 17.03
CA ILE A 160 4.77 6.41 17.74
C ILE A 160 3.25 6.37 17.89
N PRO A 161 2.66 7.07 18.87
CA PRO A 161 1.22 7.04 19.10
C PRO A 161 0.42 7.41 17.83
N PHE A 162 -0.69 6.71 17.62
CA PHE A 162 -1.70 7.13 16.65
C PHE A 162 -2.18 8.56 16.97
N PRO A 163 -2.34 9.46 15.99
CA PRO A 163 -2.59 10.88 16.23
C PRO A 163 -4.04 11.20 16.65
N LYS A 164 -4.57 10.44 17.61
CA LYS A 164 -5.78 10.83 18.34
C LYS A 164 -5.53 12.08 19.17
N ASP A 165 -4.35 12.15 19.80
CA ASP A 165 -3.75 13.37 20.32
C ASP A 165 -2.62 13.78 19.38
N GLU A 166 -2.90 14.79 18.57
CA GLU A 166 -1.99 15.29 17.54
C GLU A 166 -0.68 15.80 18.14
N GLN A 167 -0.76 16.56 19.24
CA GLN A 167 0.42 17.15 19.87
C GLN A 167 1.35 16.07 20.46
N ALA A 168 0.78 15.04 21.06
CA ALA A 168 1.54 13.90 21.57
C ALA A 168 2.24 13.12 20.44
N ALA A 169 1.54 12.89 19.33
CA ALA A 169 2.11 12.18 18.17
C ALA A 169 3.26 12.99 17.53
N ILE A 170 3.06 14.30 17.30
CA ILE A 170 4.08 15.19 16.74
C ILE A 170 5.29 15.28 17.68
N LYS A 171 5.08 15.42 18.99
CA LYS A 171 6.15 15.44 19.96
C LYS A 171 6.96 14.16 19.94
N SER A 172 6.28 13.01 19.88
CA SER A 172 6.93 11.70 19.79
C SER A 172 7.76 11.60 18.51
N LEU A 173 7.21 11.97 17.35
CA LEU A 173 7.93 11.96 16.09
C LEU A 173 9.18 12.85 16.14
N LYS A 174 9.06 14.09 16.63
CA LYS A 174 10.20 15.00 16.79
C LYS A 174 11.29 14.42 17.70
N THR A 175 10.90 13.75 18.77
CA THR A 175 11.84 13.08 19.68
C THR A 175 12.60 11.96 18.98
N GLU A 176 11.92 11.15 18.15
CA GLU A 176 12.57 10.08 17.41
C GLU A 176 13.52 10.61 16.33
N ILE A 177 13.10 11.62 15.58
CA ILE A 177 13.93 12.26 14.53
C ILE A 177 15.18 12.88 15.13
N ALA A 178 15.09 13.50 16.32
CA ALA A 178 16.22 14.13 16.99
C ALA A 178 17.37 13.18 17.36
N LYS A 179 17.13 11.85 17.36
CA LYS A 179 18.19 10.84 17.57
C LYS A 179 19.16 10.73 16.39
N GLY A 180 18.80 11.26 15.22
CA GLY A 180 19.68 11.39 14.06
C GLY A 180 19.84 10.14 13.18
N ASP A 181 19.22 9.02 13.51
CA ASP A 181 19.36 7.72 12.85
C ASP A 181 18.12 7.26 12.04
N VAL A 182 17.06 8.08 12.01
CA VAL A 182 15.82 7.80 11.31
C VAL A 182 15.99 7.96 9.79
N ALA A 183 15.79 6.88 9.05
CA ALA A 183 15.80 6.87 7.59
C ALA A 183 14.51 7.46 7.01
N ALA A 184 13.36 7.05 7.54
CA ALA A 184 12.05 7.52 7.11
C ALA A 184 10.99 7.33 8.20
N PHE A 185 9.94 8.15 8.09
CA PHE A 185 8.65 7.94 8.75
C PHE A 185 7.65 7.47 7.70
N ILE A 186 7.00 6.33 7.96
CA ILE A 186 5.97 5.75 7.09
C ILE A 186 4.63 5.76 7.81
N PHE A 187 3.56 6.13 7.11
CA PHE A 187 2.22 6.22 7.68
C PHE A 187 1.13 6.04 6.62
N GLU A 188 -0.04 5.60 7.06
CA GLU A 188 -1.26 5.58 6.24
C GLU A 188 -1.91 6.96 6.31
N PRO A 189 -2.10 7.70 5.19
CA PRO A 189 -2.68 9.03 5.24
C PRO A 189 -4.16 9.00 5.59
N LEU A 190 -4.58 9.76 6.59
CA LEU A 190 -5.94 9.97 7.06
C LEU A 190 -6.63 8.77 7.70
N VAL A 191 -6.39 7.54 7.23
CA VAL A 191 -7.11 6.34 7.67
C VAL A 191 -6.15 5.17 7.81
N GLN A 192 -6.07 4.58 8.99
CA GLN A 192 -5.45 3.27 9.18
C GLN A 192 -6.51 2.18 8.91
N GLY A 193 -6.44 1.57 7.72
CA GLY A 193 -7.45 0.61 7.28
C GLY A 193 -7.48 -0.66 8.12
N ALA A 194 -6.35 -1.35 8.24
CA ALA A 194 -6.25 -2.63 8.96
C ALA A 194 -6.39 -2.51 10.48
N ALA A 195 -6.19 -1.33 11.04
CA ALA A 195 -6.38 -1.06 12.48
C ALA A 195 -7.83 -0.74 12.86
N GLY A 196 -8.81 -1.16 12.06
CA GLY A 196 -10.23 -0.93 12.29
C GLY A 196 -10.71 0.43 11.80
N MET A 197 -10.18 0.93 10.70
CA MET A 197 -10.57 2.17 10.04
C MET A 197 -10.42 3.40 10.96
N ARG A 198 -9.32 3.46 11.72
CA ARG A 198 -9.03 4.61 12.59
C ARG A 198 -8.71 5.84 11.73
N MET A 199 -9.43 6.92 11.95
CA MET A 199 -9.29 8.16 11.20
C MET A 199 -8.64 9.27 12.03
N TYR A 200 -7.88 10.15 11.38
CA TYR A 200 -7.34 11.36 11.97
C TYR A 200 -7.48 12.54 10.99
N LYS A 201 -7.28 13.74 11.49
CA LYS A 201 -7.58 14.97 10.73
C LYS A 201 -6.50 15.26 9.67
N PRO A 202 -6.88 15.86 8.52
CA PRO A 202 -5.92 16.28 7.48
C PRO A 202 -4.85 17.24 7.98
N GLU A 203 -5.18 18.10 8.94
CA GLU A 203 -4.28 19.09 9.51
C GLU A 203 -3.10 18.48 10.28
N THR A 204 -3.20 17.17 10.60
CA THR A 204 -2.10 16.42 11.24
C THR A 204 -0.97 16.08 10.26
N LEU A 205 -1.25 16.06 8.95
CA LEU A 205 -0.28 15.77 7.88
C LEU A 205 0.53 17.00 7.52
#